data_dc329a7fe631d53699b2f3a8e8e10b8d
#
_entry.id   dc329a7fe631d53699b2f3a8e8e10b8d
#
_cell.length_a   1.000
_cell.length_b   1.000
_cell.length_c   1.000
_cell.angle_alpha   90.00
_cell.angle_beta   90.00
_cell.angle_gamma   90.00
#
_symmetry.space_group_name_H-M   'P 1'
#
loop_
_entity.id
_entity.type
_entity.pdbx_description
1 polymer ?
#
loop_
_entity_poly.entity_id
_entity_poly.type
_entity_poly.pdbx_seq_one_letter_code
_entity_poly.pdbx_strand_id
1 'polypeptide(L)'
;AAIVAIISRFNDRINALVSEDKVQKKFTTKQISTKSATPFVALIRKEIQTITGYPAVFINMLFGCLLMVILAFISMFFSTSSIVAYFVPASEVPRYLPLARTIFGMVTTWFGTSMFCAANSAAISYSLEGRSNWLMATMPVSSKQIFGAKIAVNMLYVLIFSVVTQIFFLIPGHITIETALRNVILPLCIVFLVSNVGLAIDIRRPNFDWTSVIDITKR
;
A
#
# COMPACT_ATOMS: atom_id res chain seq x y z
N ALA A 1 29.33 8.21 17.05
CA ALA A 1 28.67 8.97 18.14
C ALA A 1 27.59 9.92 17.65
N ALA A 2 27.84 10.78 16.64
CA ALA A 2 26.87 11.77 16.15
C ALA A 2 25.58 11.15 15.55
N ILE A 3 25.70 10.10 14.75
CA ILE A 3 24.55 9.40 14.12
C ILE A 3 23.66 8.75 15.19
N VAL A 4 24.24 8.14 16.21
CA VAL A 4 23.49 7.53 17.33
C VAL A 4 22.73 8.60 18.12
N ALA A 5 23.32 9.76 18.35
CA ALA A 5 22.68 10.88 19.04
C ALA A 5 21.50 11.49 18.22
N ILE A 6 21.62 11.53 16.88
CA ILE A 6 20.54 11.98 16.01
C ILE A 6 19.38 10.97 16.00
N ILE A 7 19.70 9.67 15.92
CA ILE A 7 18.69 8.61 15.94
C ILE A 7 17.97 8.56 17.30
N SER A 8 18.69 8.73 18.43
CA SER A 8 18.06 8.75 19.75
C SER A 8 17.13 9.96 19.93
N ARG A 9 17.54 11.16 19.50
CA ARG A 9 16.67 12.35 19.53
C ARG A 9 15.43 12.22 18.66
N PHE A 10 15.56 11.53 17.51
CA PHE A 10 14.42 11.26 16.63
C PHE A 10 13.46 10.25 17.26
N ASN A 11 14.00 9.22 17.90
CA ASN A 11 13.23 8.20 18.61
C ASN A 11 12.49 8.78 19.84
N ASP A 12 13.17 9.66 20.60
CA ASP A 12 12.55 10.35 21.75
C ASP A 12 11.43 11.29 21.32
N ARG A 13 11.59 12.01 20.20
CA ARG A 13 10.51 12.83 19.62
C ARG A 13 9.35 12.00 19.12
N ILE A 14 9.60 10.86 18.45
CA ILE A 14 8.54 9.96 18.02
C ILE A 14 7.81 9.38 19.23
N ASN A 15 8.52 8.96 20.26
CA ASN A 15 7.93 8.42 21.48
C ASN A 15 7.13 9.49 22.24
N ALA A 16 7.60 10.73 22.26
CA ALA A 16 6.86 11.86 22.84
C ALA A 16 5.56 12.12 22.04
N LEU A 17 5.61 12.17 20.72
CA LEU A 17 4.41 12.34 19.85
C LEU A 17 3.43 11.18 20.01
N VAL A 18 3.91 9.95 20.15
CA VAL A 18 3.06 8.76 20.38
C VAL A 18 2.46 8.75 21.78
N SER A 19 3.14 9.33 22.78
CA SER A 19 2.61 9.46 24.14
C SER A 19 1.65 10.66 24.30
N GLU A 20 1.88 11.76 23.58
CA GLU A 20 0.95 12.90 23.53
C GLU A 20 -0.38 12.58 22.83
N ASP A 21 -0.42 11.66 21.90
CA ASP A 21 -1.67 11.19 21.26
C ASP A 21 -2.60 10.42 22.24
N LYS A 22 -2.14 10.09 23.46
CA LYS A 22 -2.99 9.62 24.57
C LYS A 22 -3.68 10.74 25.35
N VAL A 23 -3.32 12.00 25.12
CA VAL A 23 -4.00 13.15 25.73
C VAL A 23 -5.23 13.48 24.89
N GLN A 24 -6.36 13.02 25.39
CA GLN A 24 -7.74 13.50 25.13
C GLN A 24 -7.84 14.49 23.95
N LYS A 25 -8.12 13.98 22.75
CA LYS A 25 -8.83 14.79 21.75
C LYS A 25 -10.13 15.23 22.41
N LYS A 26 -10.19 16.50 22.90
CA LYS A 26 -11.44 17.16 23.23
C LYS A 26 -12.36 16.94 22.05
N PHE A 27 -13.42 16.17 22.27
CA PHE A 27 -14.51 16.02 21.30
C PHE A 27 -15.14 17.39 21.11
N THR A 28 -14.60 18.16 20.18
CA THR A 28 -15.32 19.30 19.64
C THR A 28 -16.45 18.66 18.86
N THR A 29 -17.68 18.88 19.31
CA THR A 29 -18.93 18.56 18.60
C THR A 29 -18.94 19.37 17.31
N LYS A 30 -18.14 18.95 16.33
CA LYS A 30 -18.23 19.43 14.97
C LYS A 30 -19.57 18.92 14.48
N GLN A 31 -20.44 19.83 14.10
CA GLN A 31 -21.80 19.56 13.59
C GLN A 31 -21.75 18.29 12.74
N ILE A 32 -22.48 17.26 13.18
CA ILE A 32 -22.62 16.00 12.45
C ILE A 32 -23.25 16.39 11.11
N SER A 33 -22.44 16.35 10.06
CA SER A 33 -22.93 16.59 8.71
C SER A 33 -23.97 15.51 8.41
N THR A 34 -25.22 15.93 8.28
CA THR A 34 -26.37 15.07 7.99
C THR A 34 -26.40 14.56 6.55
N LYS A 35 -25.34 14.73 5.77
CA LYS A 35 -25.18 14.04 4.48
C LYS A 35 -24.97 12.56 4.77
N SER A 36 -26.03 11.78 4.62
CA SER A 36 -26.01 10.33 4.78
C SER A 36 -25.13 9.72 3.68
N ALA A 37 -23.91 9.37 4.03
CA ALA A 37 -23.10 8.49 3.18
C ALA A 37 -23.73 7.10 3.18
N THR A 38 -23.65 6.38 2.06
CA THR A 38 -24.06 4.97 2.07
C THR A 38 -23.25 4.19 3.12
N PRO A 39 -23.83 3.19 3.78
CA PRO A 39 -23.13 2.44 4.84
C PRO A 39 -21.76 1.92 4.40
N PHE A 40 -21.64 1.48 3.15
CA PHE A 40 -20.37 0.99 2.59
C PHE A 40 -19.30 2.08 2.47
N VAL A 41 -19.66 3.29 2.03
CA VAL A 41 -18.73 4.43 1.94
C VAL A 41 -18.29 4.89 3.33
N ALA A 42 -19.19 4.85 4.31
CA ALA A 42 -18.85 5.13 5.70
C ALA A 42 -17.83 4.12 6.26
N LEU A 43 -17.98 2.84 5.93
CA LEU A 43 -17.03 1.78 6.32
C LEU A 43 -15.66 1.97 5.64
N ILE A 44 -15.62 2.30 4.35
CA ILE A 44 -14.36 2.62 3.65
C ILE A 44 -13.65 3.80 4.34
N ARG A 45 -14.40 4.87 4.64
CA ARG A 45 -13.83 6.03 5.33
C ARG A 45 -13.29 5.68 6.72
N LYS A 46 -14.04 4.89 7.48
CA LYS A 46 -13.61 4.36 8.78
C LYS A 46 -12.32 3.57 8.64
N GLU A 47 -12.23 2.66 7.67
CA GLU A 47 -11.06 1.82 7.44
C GLU A 47 -9.82 2.64 7.09
N ILE A 48 -9.96 3.63 6.19
CA ILE A 48 -8.87 4.57 5.87
C ILE A 48 -8.40 5.31 7.13
N GLN A 49 -9.33 5.80 7.95
CA GLN A 49 -8.99 6.49 9.20
C GLN A 49 -8.30 5.57 10.20
N THR A 50 -8.71 4.32 10.28
CA THR A 50 -8.08 3.31 11.15
C THR A 50 -6.63 3.08 10.72
N ILE A 51 -6.39 2.81 9.43
CA ILE A 51 -5.04 2.54 8.91
C ILE A 51 -4.13 3.77 9.08
N THR A 52 -4.63 4.96 8.73
CA THR A 52 -3.84 6.21 8.86
C THR A 52 -3.64 6.64 10.31
N GLY A 53 -4.47 6.17 11.24
CA GLY A 53 -4.32 6.38 12.68
C GLY A 53 -3.17 5.59 13.29
N TYR A 54 -2.59 4.60 12.59
CA TYR A 54 -1.44 3.82 13.03
C TYR A 54 -0.24 4.04 12.10
N PRO A 55 0.64 5.03 12.38
CA PRO A 55 1.72 5.41 11.47
C PRO A 55 2.64 4.25 11.08
N ALA A 56 2.94 3.34 12.01
CA ALA A 56 3.78 2.18 11.73
C ALA A 56 3.16 1.22 10.71
N VAL A 57 1.84 0.98 10.79
CA VAL A 57 1.10 0.16 9.80
C VAL A 57 1.06 0.88 8.47
N PHE A 58 0.71 2.16 8.49
CA PHE A 58 0.58 2.98 7.29
C PHE A 58 1.90 3.05 6.51
N ILE A 59 3.02 3.31 7.18
CA ILE A 59 4.35 3.36 6.55
C ILE A 59 4.73 1.97 6.00
N ASN A 60 4.56 0.90 6.78
CA ASN A 60 4.89 -0.46 6.35
C ASN A 60 4.06 -0.87 5.13
N MET A 61 2.78 -0.52 5.12
CA MET A 61 1.86 -0.79 4.03
C MET A 61 2.22 0.00 2.76
N LEU A 62 2.61 1.26 2.89
CA LEU A 62 2.98 2.09 1.75
C LEU A 62 4.38 1.81 1.22
N PHE A 63 5.26 1.18 2.02
CA PHE A 63 6.68 1.03 1.67
C PHE A 63 6.88 0.40 0.30
N GLY A 64 6.26 -0.75 0.02
CA GLY A 64 6.37 -1.42 -1.27
C GLY A 64 5.81 -0.58 -2.43
N CYS A 65 4.69 0.11 -2.21
CA CYS A 65 4.06 0.98 -3.20
C CYS A 65 4.95 2.20 -3.50
N LEU A 66 5.45 2.87 -2.46
CA LEU A 66 6.34 4.03 -2.60
C LEU A 66 7.66 3.66 -3.27
N LEU A 67 8.24 2.52 -2.91
CA LEU A 67 9.46 2.02 -3.54
C LEU A 67 9.27 1.87 -5.05
N MET A 68 8.16 1.30 -5.49
CA MET A 68 7.84 1.15 -6.92
C MET A 68 7.70 2.51 -7.62
N VAL A 69 7.02 3.47 -7.00
CA VAL A 69 6.89 4.83 -7.58
C VAL A 69 8.25 5.54 -7.65
N ILE A 70 9.08 5.42 -6.61
CA ILE A 70 10.43 6.01 -6.59
C ILE A 70 11.30 5.41 -7.70
N LEU A 71 11.31 4.08 -7.83
CA LEU A 71 12.09 3.40 -8.88
C LEU A 71 11.58 3.80 -10.28
N ALA A 72 10.28 3.89 -10.47
CA ALA A 72 9.69 4.34 -11.72
C ALA A 72 10.04 5.82 -12.02
N PHE A 73 10.01 6.68 -11.01
CA PHE A 73 10.42 8.07 -11.15
C PHE A 73 11.91 8.20 -11.51
N ILE A 74 12.79 7.45 -10.84
CA ILE A 74 14.22 7.43 -11.15
C ILE A 74 14.44 6.95 -12.59
N SER A 75 13.69 5.94 -13.05
CA SER A 75 13.82 5.41 -14.41
C SER A 75 13.52 6.45 -15.51
N MET A 76 12.76 7.51 -15.20
CA MET A 76 12.47 8.58 -16.16
C MET A 76 13.73 9.30 -16.65
N PHE A 77 14.80 9.32 -15.86
CA PHE A 77 16.06 9.99 -16.22
C PHE A 77 16.96 9.14 -17.14
N PHE A 78 16.58 7.91 -17.42
CA PHE A 78 17.32 6.98 -18.26
C PHE A 78 16.44 6.52 -19.42
N SER A 79 16.95 6.54 -20.65
CA SER A 79 16.22 5.92 -21.76
C SER A 79 16.62 4.45 -21.92
N THR A 80 15.69 3.61 -22.34
CA THR A 80 16.00 2.17 -22.62
C THR A 80 17.11 2.05 -23.66
N SER A 81 17.14 2.92 -24.68
CA SER A 81 18.18 2.94 -25.70
C SER A 81 19.57 3.26 -25.13
N SER A 82 19.65 4.20 -24.18
CA SER A 82 20.93 4.52 -23.51
C SER A 82 21.44 3.34 -22.70
N ILE A 83 20.54 2.64 -21.98
CA ILE A 83 20.91 1.44 -21.21
C ILE A 83 21.43 0.34 -22.15
N VAL A 84 20.75 0.09 -23.26
CA VAL A 84 21.18 -0.92 -24.24
C VAL A 84 22.53 -0.55 -24.87
N ALA A 85 22.78 0.74 -25.14
CA ALA A 85 24.04 1.24 -25.72
C ALA A 85 25.27 1.00 -24.83
N TYR A 86 25.11 0.72 -23.54
CA TYR A 86 26.23 0.31 -22.69
C TYR A 86 26.69 -1.15 -22.95
N PHE A 87 25.83 -1.98 -23.51
CA PHE A 87 26.10 -3.42 -23.68
C PHE A 87 26.36 -3.81 -25.12
N VAL A 88 25.89 -3.02 -26.09
CA VAL A 88 26.01 -3.30 -27.53
C VAL A 88 26.45 -2.06 -28.33
N PRO A 89 27.12 -2.22 -29.48
CA PRO A 89 27.48 -1.13 -30.37
C PRO A 89 26.24 -0.32 -30.79
N ALA A 90 26.41 0.99 -30.97
CA ALA A 90 25.31 1.91 -31.30
C ALA A 90 24.52 1.50 -32.57
N SER A 91 25.17 0.87 -33.54
CA SER A 91 24.54 0.33 -34.75
C SER A 91 23.55 -0.80 -34.50
N GLU A 92 23.72 -1.55 -33.42
CA GLU A 92 22.87 -2.69 -33.08
C GLU A 92 21.77 -2.36 -32.06
N VAL A 93 21.81 -1.19 -31.41
CA VAL A 93 20.81 -0.78 -30.42
C VAL A 93 19.36 -0.95 -30.92
N PRO A 94 19.01 -0.53 -32.16
CA PRO A 94 17.62 -0.71 -32.65
C PRO A 94 17.16 -2.18 -32.69
N ARG A 95 18.07 -3.12 -32.92
CA ARG A 95 17.79 -4.56 -32.96
C ARG A 95 17.45 -5.13 -31.59
N TYR A 96 18.16 -4.69 -30.55
CA TYR A 96 17.98 -5.19 -29.18
C TYR A 96 16.95 -4.44 -28.37
N LEU A 97 16.52 -3.26 -28.80
CA LEU A 97 15.57 -2.40 -28.07
C LEU A 97 14.21 -3.09 -27.79
N PRO A 98 13.58 -3.83 -28.73
CA PRO A 98 12.33 -4.53 -28.45
C PRO A 98 12.51 -5.61 -27.35
N LEU A 99 13.62 -6.35 -27.40
CA LEU A 99 13.95 -7.38 -26.40
C LEU A 99 14.15 -6.74 -25.02
N ALA A 100 14.91 -5.64 -24.95
CA ALA A 100 15.13 -4.91 -23.71
C ALA A 100 13.84 -4.40 -23.09
N ARG A 101 12.92 -3.85 -23.88
CA ARG A 101 11.58 -3.44 -23.42
C ARG A 101 10.75 -4.61 -22.90
N THR A 102 10.83 -5.77 -23.56
CA THR A 102 10.12 -6.97 -23.13
C THR A 102 10.65 -7.46 -21.78
N ILE A 103 11.97 -7.54 -21.62
CA ILE A 103 12.61 -7.94 -20.35
C ILE A 103 12.25 -6.95 -19.25
N PHE A 104 12.37 -5.64 -19.51
CA PHE A 104 12.00 -4.59 -18.55
C PHE A 104 10.54 -4.72 -18.14
N GLY A 105 9.63 -4.93 -19.09
CA GLY A 105 8.21 -5.15 -18.83
C GLY A 105 7.95 -6.38 -17.97
N MET A 106 8.66 -7.50 -18.19
CA MET A 106 8.54 -8.70 -17.35
C MET A 106 9.04 -8.45 -15.93
N VAL A 107 10.22 -7.85 -15.80
CA VAL A 107 10.81 -7.54 -14.48
C VAL A 107 9.87 -6.61 -13.68
N THR A 108 9.39 -5.54 -14.29
CA THR A 108 8.48 -4.60 -13.62
C THR A 108 7.13 -5.23 -13.27
N THR A 109 6.64 -6.18 -14.08
CA THR A 109 5.42 -6.94 -13.78
C THR A 109 5.58 -7.76 -12.50
N TRP A 110 6.60 -8.63 -12.44
CA TRP A 110 6.76 -9.55 -11.32
C TRP A 110 7.24 -8.84 -10.05
N PHE A 111 8.22 -7.97 -10.18
CA PHE A 111 8.72 -7.20 -9.04
C PHE A 111 7.66 -6.27 -8.49
N GLY A 112 6.95 -5.53 -9.36
CA GLY A 112 5.86 -4.65 -8.95
C GLY A 112 4.72 -5.42 -8.26
N THR A 113 4.32 -6.57 -8.81
CA THR A 113 3.30 -7.43 -8.19
C THR A 113 3.73 -7.87 -6.80
N SER A 114 4.99 -8.28 -6.61
CA SER A 114 5.52 -8.68 -5.30
C SER A 114 5.48 -7.54 -4.29
N MET A 115 5.86 -6.33 -4.70
CA MET A 115 5.84 -5.14 -3.84
C MET A 115 4.41 -4.73 -3.45
N PHE A 116 3.47 -4.80 -4.38
CA PHE A 116 2.05 -4.52 -4.10
C PHE A 116 1.41 -5.61 -3.22
N CYS A 117 1.80 -6.86 -3.35
CA CYS A 117 1.36 -7.94 -2.46
C CYS A 117 1.91 -7.79 -1.04
N ALA A 118 3.15 -7.31 -0.88
CA ALA A 118 3.73 -7.02 0.43
C ALA A 118 2.97 -5.89 1.15
N ALA A 119 2.35 -4.98 0.42
CA ALA A 119 1.55 -3.86 0.93
C ALA A 119 0.11 -4.27 1.33
N ASN A 120 -0.10 -5.47 1.88
CA ASN A 120 -1.44 -6.01 2.16
C ASN A 120 -1.96 -5.61 3.55
N SER A 121 -2.70 -4.49 3.62
CA SER A 121 -3.34 -4.05 4.88
C SER A 121 -4.51 -4.94 5.30
N ALA A 122 -5.17 -5.61 4.37
CA ALA A 122 -6.33 -6.45 4.66
C ALA A 122 -5.96 -7.64 5.56
N ALA A 123 -4.72 -8.13 5.47
CA ALA A 123 -4.23 -9.27 6.23
C ALA A 123 -4.17 -9.05 7.76
N ILE A 124 -4.19 -7.81 8.21
CA ILE A 124 -4.14 -7.46 9.65
C ILE A 124 -5.32 -6.60 10.09
N SER A 125 -6.20 -6.26 9.15
CA SER A 125 -7.22 -5.23 9.36
C SER A 125 -8.30 -5.63 10.36
N TYR A 126 -8.54 -6.91 10.57
CA TYR A 126 -9.49 -7.41 11.57
C TYR A 126 -8.88 -7.36 12.98
N SER A 127 -7.66 -7.83 13.14
CA SER A 127 -6.91 -7.73 14.40
C SER A 127 -6.62 -6.28 14.80
N LEU A 128 -6.48 -5.38 13.81
CA LEU A 128 -6.22 -3.95 14.05
C LEU A 128 -7.38 -3.25 14.77
N GLU A 129 -8.61 -3.77 14.70
CA GLU A 129 -9.75 -3.26 15.47
C GLU A 129 -9.54 -3.40 16.99
N GLY A 130 -8.72 -4.37 17.41
CA GLY A 130 -8.39 -4.60 18.81
C GLY A 130 -9.62 -4.78 19.67
N ARG A 131 -9.61 -4.18 20.86
CA ARG A 131 -10.72 -4.23 21.82
C ARG A 131 -12.00 -3.56 21.35
N SER A 132 -11.97 -2.78 20.26
CA SER A 132 -13.15 -2.10 19.68
C SER A 132 -13.93 -3.00 18.72
N ASN A 133 -13.49 -4.25 18.49
CA ASN A 133 -14.13 -5.18 17.55
C ASN A 133 -15.62 -5.45 17.86
N TRP A 134 -16.03 -5.39 19.13
CA TRP A 134 -17.44 -5.53 19.53
C TRP A 134 -18.36 -4.50 18.87
N LEU A 135 -17.85 -3.29 18.56
CA LEU A 135 -18.63 -2.25 17.86
C LEU A 135 -19.04 -2.70 16.46
N MET A 136 -18.17 -3.46 15.76
CA MET A 136 -18.50 -3.99 14.44
C MET A 136 -19.62 -5.01 14.48
N ALA A 137 -19.68 -5.82 15.55
CA ALA A 137 -20.75 -6.80 15.74
C ALA A 137 -22.12 -6.15 16.05
N THR A 138 -22.14 -4.93 16.57
CA THR A 138 -23.38 -4.18 16.90
C THR A 138 -23.87 -3.28 15.78
N MET A 139 -23.06 -3.06 14.73
CA MET A 139 -23.47 -2.22 13.61
C MET A 139 -24.54 -2.89 12.75
N PRO A 140 -25.58 -2.13 12.30
CA PRO A 140 -26.65 -2.67 11.44
C PRO A 140 -26.19 -2.78 9.98
N VAL A 141 -25.08 -3.48 9.75
CA VAL A 141 -24.47 -3.69 8.43
C VAL A 141 -24.10 -5.16 8.23
N SER A 142 -24.12 -5.65 7.01
CA SER A 142 -23.77 -7.04 6.74
C SER A 142 -22.25 -7.27 6.86
N SER A 143 -21.86 -8.48 7.29
CA SER A 143 -20.44 -8.89 7.33
C SER A 143 -19.75 -8.75 5.96
N LYS A 144 -20.48 -8.97 4.86
CA LYS A 144 -19.98 -8.77 3.50
C LYS A 144 -19.56 -7.31 3.24
N GLN A 145 -20.32 -6.36 3.76
CA GLN A 145 -19.99 -4.93 3.63
C GLN A 145 -18.78 -4.57 4.47
N ILE A 146 -18.67 -5.11 5.70
CA ILE A 146 -17.53 -4.86 6.59
C ILE A 146 -16.23 -5.38 5.96
N PHE A 147 -16.20 -6.65 5.60
CA PHE A 147 -15.00 -7.27 5.03
C PHE A 147 -14.71 -6.77 3.61
N GLY A 148 -15.76 -6.50 2.83
CA GLY A 148 -15.64 -5.90 1.51
C GLY A 148 -15.00 -4.50 1.57
N ALA A 149 -15.31 -3.68 2.57
CA ALA A 149 -14.69 -2.37 2.75
C ALA A 149 -13.18 -2.48 3.06
N LYS A 150 -12.77 -3.46 3.87
CA LYS A 150 -11.36 -3.73 4.19
C LYS A 150 -10.55 -4.11 2.96
N ILE A 151 -11.10 -4.99 2.12
CA ILE A 151 -10.49 -5.37 0.84
C ILE A 151 -10.50 -4.19 -0.13
N ALA A 152 -11.61 -3.46 -0.23
CA ALA A 152 -11.74 -2.32 -1.16
C ALA A 152 -10.72 -1.22 -0.88
N VAL A 153 -10.42 -0.91 0.38
CA VAL A 153 -9.39 0.07 0.75
C VAL A 153 -8.02 -0.42 0.29
N ASN A 154 -7.69 -1.71 0.51
CA ASN A 154 -6.44 -2.29 0.03
C ASN A 154 -6.32 -2.20 -1.50
N MET A 155 -7.38 -2.53 -2.22
CA MET A 155 -7.42 -2.45 -3.68
C MET A 155 -7.29 -1.02 -4.19
N LEU A 156 -7.88 -0.05 -3.48
CA LEU A 156 -7.89 1.35 -3.90
C LEU A 156 -6.48 1.94 -3.95
N TYR A 157 -5.69 1.76 -2.88
CA TYR A 157 -4.34 2.33 -2.92
C TYR A 157 -3.40 1.55 -3.85
N VAL A 158 -3.52 0.23 -3.96
CA VAL A 158 -2.76 -0.53 -4.95
C VAL A 158 -3.08 -0.06 -6.37
N LEU A 159 -4.35 0.20 -6.68
CA LEU A 159 -4.76 0.76 -7.97
C LEU A 159 -4.09 2.12 -8.22
N ILE A 160 -4.18 3.04 -7.26
CA ILE A 160 -3.61 4.38 -7.41
C ILE A 160 -2.09 4.30 -7.64
N PHE A 161 -1.37 3.58 -6.80
CA PHE A 161 0.09 3.48 -6.90
C PHE A 161 0.55 2.72 -8.14
N SER A 162 -0.17 1.66 -8.56
CA SER A 162 0.15 0.93 -9.79
C SER A 162 -0.03 1.82 -11.02
N VAL A 163 -1.13 2.58 -11.12
CA VAL A 163 -1.36 3.50 -12.24
C VAL A 163 -0.28 4.58 -12.30
N VAL A 164 0.04 5.22 -11.17
CA VAL A 164 1.11 6.24 -11.10
C VAL A 164 2.46 5.65 -11.53
N THR A 165 2.79 4.45 -11.08
CA THR A 165 4.03 3.74 -11.47
C THR A 165 4.09 3.52 -12.99
N GLN A 166 2.98 3.06 -13.61
CA GLN A 166 2.96 2.83 -15.05
C GLN A 166 3.06 4.11 -15.88
N ILE A 167 2.49 5.22 -15.41
CA ILE A 167 2.66 6.53 -16.07
C ILE A 167 4.15 6.90 -16.14
N PHE A 168 4.89 6.74 -15.05
CA PHE A 168 6.33 7.03 -15.03
C PHE A 168 7.16 6.10 -15.93
N PHE A 169 6.77 4.85 -16.12
CA PHE A 169 7.42 3.94 -17.06
C PHE A 169 7.04 4.20 -18.53
N LEU A 170 5.84 4.73 -18.79
CA LEU A 170 5.38 5.04 -20.15
C LEU A 170 6.04 6.29 -20.74
N ILE A 171 6.27 7.33 -19.93
CA ILE A 171 6.82 8.61 -20.41
C ILE A 171 8.16 8.42 -21.14
N PRO A 172 9.18 7.71 -20.59
CA PRO A 172 10.45 7.48 -21.28
C PRO A 172 10.38 6.34 -22.32
N GLY A 173 9.24 5.71 -22.51
CA GLY A 173 9.04 4.61 -23.46
C GLY A 173 9.70 3.29 -23.06
N HIS A 174 9.86 3.03 -21.76
CA HIS A 174 10.39 1.76 -21.26
C HIS A 174 9.47 0.58 -21.53
N ILE A 175 8.17 0.83 -21.51
CA ILE A 175 7.11 -0.17 -21.70
C ILE A 175 6.10 0.32 -22.75
N THR A 176 5.34 -0.63 -23.30
CA THR A 176 4.18 -0.33 -24.16
C THR A 176 2.92 -0.13 -23.34
N ILE A 177 1.90 0.51 -23.92
CA ILE A 177 0.57 0.68 -23.28
C ILE A 177 -0.03 -0.69 -22.90
N GLU A 178 0.12 -1.69 -23.73
CA GLU A 178 -0.35 -3.06 -23.43
C GLU A 178 0.34 -3.62 -22.17
N THR A 179 1.65 -3.46 -22.08
CA THR A 179 2.42 -3.86 -20.89
C THR A 179 1.98 -3.07 -19.66
N ALA A 180 1.75 -1.78 -19.78
CA ALA A 180 1.27 -0.94 -18.69
C ALA A 180 -0.11 -1.41 -18.17
N LEU A 181 -1.05 -1.69 -19.06
CA LEU A 181 -2.37 -2.22 -18.68
C LEU A 181 -2.25 -3.57 -17.97
N ARG A 182 -1.43 -4.48 -18.50
CA ARG A 182 -1.15 -5.76 -17.86
C ARG A 182 -0.55 -5.58 -16.46
N ASN A 183 0.38 -4.64 -16.29
CA ASN A 183 1.06 -4.33 -15.03
C ASN A 183 0.15 -3.65 -14.00
N VAL A 184 -1.02 -3.16 -14.39
CA VAL A 184 -2.07 -2.71 -13.48
C VAL A 184 -3.03 -3.85 -13.14
N ILE A 185 -3.53 -4.55 -14.16
CA ILE A 185 -4.57 -5.58 -13.97
C ILE A 185 -4.05 -6.79 -13.21
N LEU A 186 -2.87 -7.32 -13.58
CA LEU A 186 -2.31 -8.53 -12.98
C LEU A 186 -2.05 -8.36 -11.47
N PRO A 187 -1.34 -7.30 -11.01
CA PRO A 187 -1.17 -7.07 -9.58
C PRO A 187 -2.51 -6.92 -8.84
N LEU A 188 -3.50 -6.22 -9.41
CA LEU A 188 -4.82 -6.09 -8.79
C LEU A 188 -5.49 -7.44 -8.58
N CYS A 189 -5.48 -8.33 -9.58
CA CYS A 189 -6.04 -9.67 -9.44
C CYS A 189 -5.34 -10.48 -8.35
N ILE A 190 -4.00 -10.47 -8.33
CA ILE A 190 -3.22 -11.22 -7.35
C ILE A 190 -3.37 -10.63 -5.95
N VAL A 191 -3.30 -9.31 -5.80
CA VAL A 191 -3.51 -8.64 -4.51
C VAL A 191 -4.92 -8.89 -3.99
N PHE A 192 -5.95 -8.91 -4.85
CA PHE A 192 -7.30 -9.27 -4.45
C PHE A 192 -7.35 -10.66 -3.82
N LEU A 193 -6.73 -11.66 -4.46
CA LEU A 193 -6.66 -13.03 -3.92
C LEU A 193 -5.89 -13.07 -2.59
N VAL A 194 -4.71 -12.45 -2.54
CA VAL A 194 -3.86 -12.41 -1.33
C VAL A 194 -4.58 -11.69 -0.19
N SER A 195 -5.32 -10.61 -0.48
CA SER A 195 -6.11 -9.88 0.52
C SER A 195 -7.24 -10.72 1.11
N ASN A 196 -7.95 -11.48 0.28
CA ASN A 196 -9.00 -12.38 0.75
C ASN A 196 -8.42 -13.49 1.64
N VAL A 197 -7.32 -14.10 1.23
CA VAL A 197 -6.65 -15.15 2.02
C VAL A 197 -6.10 -14.57 3.33
N GLY A 198 -5.41 -13.44 3.27
CA GLY A 198 -4.85 -12.77 4.46
C GLY A 198 -5.94 -12.40 5.46
N LEU A 199 -7.03 -11.78 5.00
CA LEU A 199 -8.17 -11.45 5.84
C LEU A 199 -8.83 -12.69 6.43
N ALA A 200 -8.99 -13.78 5.68
CA ALA A 200 -9.56 -15.02 6.17
C ALA A 200 -8.69 -15.68 7.28
N ILE A 201 -7.37 -15.55 7.16
CA ILE A 201 -6.44 -16.02 8.20
C ILE A 201 -6.57 -15.14 9.46
N ASP A 202 -6.61 -13.82 9.30
CA ASP A 202 -6.73 -12.86 10.39
C ASP A 202 -8.05 -13.05 11.17
N ILE A 203 -9.16 -13.31 10.47
CA ILE A 203 -10.46 -13.61 11.09
C ILE A 203 -10.42 -14.94 11.88
N ARG A 204 -9.71 -15.95 11.38
CA ARG A 204 -9.61 -17.26 12.06
C ARG A 204 -8.72 -17.24 13.29
N ARG A 205 -7.73 -16.37 13.33
CA ARG A 205 -6.75 -16.24 14.42
C ARG A 205 -6.56 -14.78 14.80
N PRO A 206 -7.62 -14.09 15.26
CA PRO A 206 -7.51 -12.68 15.59
C PRO A 206 -6.62 -12.48 16.82
N ASN A 207 -5.91 -11.36 16.83
CA ASN A 207 -5.20 -10.89 18.02
C ASN A 207 -5.78 -9.53 18.41
N PHE A 208 -6.56 -9.49 19.47
CA PHE A 208 -7.18 -8.24 19.96
C PHE A 208 -6.46 -7.66 21.18
N ASP A 209 -5.57 -8.42 21.81
CA ASP A 209 -4.85 -8.03 23.03
C ASP A 209 -3.42 -7.56 22.76
N TRP A 210 -3.19 -7.02 21.55
CA TRP A 210 -1.90 -6.46 21.21
C TRP A 210 -1.61 -5.18 22.01
N THR A 211 -0.37 -5.05 22.48
CA THR A 211 0.13 -3.86 23.17
C THR A 211 0.87 -2.92 22.23
N SER A 212 1.44 -3.49 21.16
CA SER A 212 2.10 -2.76 20.08
C SER A 212 1.56 -3.23 18.73
N VAL A 213 1.33 -2.29 17.82
CA VAL A 213 0.88 -2.59 16.45
C VAL A 213 1.88 -3.46 15.69
N ILE A 214 3.16 -3.39 16.06
CA ILE A 214 4.23 -4.23 15.52
C ILE A 214 3.99 -5.72 15.81
N ASP A 215 3.31 -6.05 16.90
CA ASP A 215 3.02 -7.44 17.29
C ASP A 215 2.02 -8.11 16.32
N ILE A 216 1.18 -7.31 15.64
CA ILE A 216 0.25 -7.81 14.63
C ILE A 216 0.96 -8.02 13.29
N THR A 217 1.92 -7.17 12.95
CA THR A 217 2.61 -7.19 11.64
C THR A 217 3.71 -8.26 11.55
N LYS A 218 4.16 -8.81 12.68
CA LYS A 218 5.21 -9.85 12.75
C LYS A 218 4.69 -11.30 12.65
N ARG A 219 3.40 -11.47 12.46
CA ARG A 219 2.77 -12.77 12.25
C ARG A 219 2.76 -13.10 10.76
#